data_72e60fff67f0eece3635546798d6c347
#
_entry.id   72e60fff67f0eece3635546798d6c347
#
_cell.length_a   1.000
_cell.length_b   1.000
_cell.length_c   1.000
_cell.angle_alpha   90.00
_cell.angle_beta   90.00
_cell.angle_gamma   90.00
#
_symmetry.space_group_name_H-M   'P 1'
#
loop_
_entity.id
_entity.type
_entity.pdbx_description
1 polymer ?
#
loop_
_entity_poly.entity_id
_entity_poly.type
_entity_poly.pdbx_seq_one_letter_code
_entity_poly.pdbx_strand_id
1 'polypeptide(L)'
;MTRRIITRTTDSLVAPDATERATAASLWGSADAHDGFMANWPAMSRIELRQPPQGRSSGQTRIAAWNLERCKKPLASAAIIRDCGIDILLATELDIGMARSGQAHTPEELAGHLDYGYAFGVEFVELGIGDTHETQLFKDLENEC
;
A
#
# COMPACT_ATOMS: atom_id res chain seq x y z
N MET A 1 16.25 13.85 12.52
CA MET A 1 15.70 12.47 12.38
C MET A 1 16.73 11.60 11.67
N THR A 2 17.21 10.54 12.30
CA THR A 2 18.10 9.56 11.64
C THR A 2 17.21 8.67 10.76
N ARG A 3 17.42 8.67 9.44
CA ARG A 3 16.69 7.77 8.54
C ARG A 3 17.02 6.33 8.88
N ARG A 4 16.02 5.54 9.25
CA ARG A 4 16.18 4.10 9.45
C ARG A 4 16.02 3.39 8.11
N ILE A 5 17.02 2.62 7.72
CA ILE A 5 16.93 1.76 6.53
C ILE A 5 16.23 0.47 6.95
N ILE A 6 15.15 0.12 6.26
CA ILE A 6 14.46 -1.15 6.44
C ILE A 6 15.18 -2.20 5.60
N THR A 7 15.61 -3.28 6.24
CA THR A 7 16.34 -4.39 5.58
C THR A 7 15.65 -5.75 5.74
N ARG A 8 14.49 -5.77 6.43
CA ARG A 8 13.74 -7.00 6.66
C ARG A 8 12.64 -7.14 5.62
N THR A 9 12.62 -8.28 4.95
CA THR A 9 11.54 -8.65 4.02
C THR A 9 10.61 -9.67 4.64
N THR A 10 9.39 -9.73 4.12
CA THR A 10 8.37 -10.72 4.47
C THR A 10 7.57 -11.06 3.22
N ASP A 11 6.98 -12.24 3.19
CA ASP A 11 6.06 -12.63 2.09
C ASP A 11 4.68 -11.99 2.25
N SER A 12 4.31 -11.53 3.46
CA SER A 12 3.06 -10.82 3.72
C SER A 12 3.24 -9.90 4.91
N LEU A 13 2.69 -8.70 4.81
CA LEU A 13 2.54 -7.82 5.96
C LEU A 13 1.38 -8.32 6.83
N VAL A 14 1.58 -8.27 8.14
CA VAL A 14 0.54 -8.66 9.10
C VAL A 14 -0.44 -7.51 9.24
N ALA A 15 -1.70 -7.75 8.89
CA ALA A 15 -2.78 -6.80 9.12
C ALA A 15 -3.02 -6.62 10.64
N PRO A 16 -3.45 -5.42 11.08
CA PRO A 16 -3.81 -5.19 12.47
C PRO A 16 -5.05 -6.03 12.85
N ASP A 17 -5.05 -6.57 14.05
CA ASP A 17 -6.23 -7.24 14.57
C ASP A 17 -7.32 -6.22 14.96
N ALA A 18 -8.51 -6.70 15.36
CA ALA A 18 -9.63 -5.84 15.72
C ALA A 18 -9.31 -4.91 16.90
N THR A 19 -8.48 -5.36 17.85
CA THR A 19 -8.05 -4.55 19.01
C THR A 19 -7.10 -3.45 18.60
N GLU A 20 -6.15 -3.78 17.72
CA GLU A 20 -5.19 -2.83 17.16
C GLU A 20 -5.91 -1.78 16.31
N ARG A 21 -6.90 -2.18 15.48
CA ARG A 21 -7.72 -1.24 14.70
C ARG A 21 -8.53 -0.30 15.61
N ALA A 22 -9.19 -0.83 16.64
CA ALA A 22 -9.92 -0.02 17.62
C ALA A 22 -9.00 0.96 18.34
N THR A 23 -7.79 0.53 18.70
CA THR A 23 -6.76 1.39 19.29
C THR A 23 -6.38 2.49 18.33
N ALA A 24 -6.03 2.17 17.08
CA ALA A 24 -5.68 3.14 16.05
C ALA A 24 -6.80 4.18 15.86
N ALA A 25 -8.05 3.75 15.71
CA ALA A 25 -9.20 4.63 15.57
C ALA A 25 -9.37 5.59 16.76
N SER A 26 -9.06 5.16 17.98
CA SER A 26 -9.12 6.01 19.18
C SER A 26 -8.07 7.12 19.21
N LEU A 27 -7.05 7.04 18.38
CA LEU A 27 -5.96 8.03 18.29
C LEU A 27 -6.25 9.15 17.30
N TRP A 28 -7.40 9.11 16.65
CA TRP A 28 -7.83 10.13 15.70
C TRP A 28 -7.67 11.54 16.27
N GLY A 29 -7.09 12.44 15.47
CA GLY A 29 -6.89 13.84 15.84
C GLY A 29 -5.62 14.14 16.64
N SER A 30 -4.76 13.15 16.90
CA SER A 30 -3.48 13.34 17.58
C SER A 30 -2.31 12.82 16.74
N ALA A 31 -1.55 13.73 16.13
CA ALA A 31 -0.37 13.36 15.34
C ALA A 31 0.70 12.62 16.18
N ASP A 32 0.97 13.09 17.40
CA ASP A 32 1.96 12.45 18.29
C ASP A 32 1.55 11.03 18.67
N ALA A 33 0.25 10.80 18.90
CA ALA A 33 -0.27 9.46 19.21
C ALA A 33 -0.19 8.55 17.98
N HIS A 34 -0.50 9.05 16.79
CA HIS A 34 -0.33 8.35 15.51
C HIS A 34 1.13 7.95 15.28
N ASP A 35 2.07 8.88 15.43
CA ASP A 35 3.49 8.61 15.29
C ASP A 35 3.97 7.55 16.30
N GLY A 36 3.48 7.61 17.53
CA GLY A 36 3.75 6.61 18.56
C GLY A 36 3.21 5.22 18.20
N PHE A 37 2.02 5.14 17.62
CA PHE A 37 1.42 3.89 17.14
C PHE A 37 2.25 3.30 16.00
N MET A 38 2.54 4.10 14.98
CA MET A 38 3.34 3.67 13.83
C MET A 38 4.74 3.18 14.24
N ALA A 39 5.40 3.89 15.17
CA ALA A 39 6.75 3.53 15.62
C ALA A 39 6.83 2.11 16.23
N ASN A 40 5.72 1.62 16.77
CA ASN A 40 5.63 0.32 17.42
C ASN A 40 4.97 -0.75 16.54
N TRP A 41 4.38 -0.38 15.41
CA TRP A 41 3.70 -1.36 14.57
C TRP A 41 4.68 -2.14 13.70
N PRO A 42 4.63 -3.50 13.72
CA PRO A 42 5.64 -4.34 13.05
C PRO A 42 5.74 -4.12 11.54
N ALA A 43 4.64 -3.83 10.85
CA ALA A 43 4.61 -3.60 9.41
C ALA A 43 5.51 -2.42 8.99
N MET A 44 5.65 -1.36 9.84
CA MET A 44 6.50 -0.20 9.56
C MET A 44 8.01 -0.52 9.50
N SER A 45 8.40 -1.72 9.86
CA SER A 45 9.80 -2.16 9.87
C SER A 45 10.10 -3.28 8.87
N ARG A 46 9.19 -3.56 7.95
CA ARG A 46 9.28 -4.64 6.97
C ARG A 46 8.90 -4.17 5.58
N ILE A 47 9.46 -4.86 4.58
CA ILE A 47 9.08 -4.73 3.17
C ILE A 47 8.41 -6.04 2.75
N GLU A 48 7.20 -5.96 2.28
CA GLU A 48 6.57 -7.10 1.61
C GLU A 48 7.21 -7.27 0.23
N LEU A 49 7.70 -8.47 -0.06
CA LEU A 49 8.41 -8.78 -1.28
C LEU A 49 7.78 -9.98 -1.98
N ARG A 50 7.35 -9.76 -3.22
CA ARG A 50 6.92 -10.80 -4.14
C ARG A 50 7.83 -10.85 -5.34
N GLN A 51 8.39 -12.01 -5.59
CA GLN A 51 9.21 -12.22 -6.79
C GLN A 51 8.32 -12.29 -8.04
N PRO A 52 8.75 -11.74 -9.19
CA PRO A 52 8.02 -11.89 -10.43
C PRO A 52 8.00 -13.37 -10.85
N PRO A 53 6.93 -13.83 -11.54
CA PRO A 53 6.87 -15.21 -12.05
C PRO A 53 8.01 -15.55 -13.00
N GLN A 54 8.43 -14.58 -13.80
CA GLN A 54 9.57 -14.71 -14.72
C GLN A 54 10.29 -13.37 -14.86
N GLY A 55 11.61 -13.39 -14.81
CA GLY A 55 12.42 -12.21 -15.10
C GLY A 55 12.36 -11.87 -16.60
N ARG A 56 12.10 -10.62 -16.94
CA ARG A 56 12.19 -10.10 -18.29
C ARG A 56 13.45 -9.24 -18.40
N SER A 57 14.22 -9.44 -19.46
CA SER A 57 15.32 -8.55 -19.81
C SER A 57 15.15 -8.12 -21.27
N SER A 58 14.91 -6.84 -21.50
CA SER A 58 14.69 -6.29 -22.83
C SER A 58 15.90 -5.51 -23.39
N GLY A 59 17.01 -5.50 -22.68
CA GLY A 59 18.19 -4.72 -23.06
C GLY A 59 18.06 -3.20 -22.81
N GLN A 60 16.86 -2.65 -22.83
CA GLN A 60 16.52 -1.29 -22.40
C GLN A 60 15.46 -1.36 -21.32
N THR A 61 15.66 -0.63 -20.24
CA THR A 61 14.72 -0.60 -19.11
C THR A 61 13.96 0.73 -19.11
N ARG A 62 12.63 0.66 -19.17
CA ARG A 62 11.75 1.81 -19.01
C ARG A 62 11.27 1.90 -17.56
N ILE A 63 11.54 3.03 -16.95
CA ILE A 63 11.16 3.32 -15.57
C ILE A 63 10.14 4.44 -15.57
N ALA A 64 9.06 4.28 -14.80
CA ALA A 64 8.09 5.32 -14.56
C ALA A 64 7.92 5.55 -13.05
N ALA A 65 7.50 6.76 -12.68
CA ALA A 65 7.03 7.10 -11.34
C ALA A 65 5.58 7.60 -11.46
N TRP A 66 4.68 7.07 -10.61
CA TRP A 66 3.27 7.41 -10.67
C TRP A 66 2.63 7.41 -9.28
N ASN A 67 1.95 8.52 -8.94
CA ASN A 67 1.02 8.55 -7.84
C ASN A 67 -0.32 7.98 -8.32
N LEU A 68 -0.71 6.81 -7.80
CA LEU A 68 -1.85 6.03 -8.29
C LEU A 68 -3.18 6.40 -7.61
N GLU A 69 -3.19 7.40 -6.73
CA GLU A 69 -4.42 7.86 -6.06
C GLU A 69 -5.22 6.69 -5.46
N ARG A 70 -4.59 5.98 -4.52
CA ARG A 70 -5.12 4.76 -3.84
C ARG A 70 -5.17 3.51 -4.71
N CYS A 71 -4.82 3.60 -5.99
CA CYS A 71 -4.92 2.50 -6.96
C CYS A 71 -6.30 1.82 -6.99
N LYS A 72 -7.36 2.63 -6.91
CA LYS A 72 -8.77 2.15 -6.88
C LYS A 72 -9.19 1.38 -8.15
N LYS A 73 -8.40 1.42 -9.21
CA LYS A 73 -8.68 0.76 -10.51
C LYS A 73 -7.43 0.03 -11.03
N PRO A 74 -6.94 -1.00 -10.33
CA PRO A 74 -5.66 -1.65 -10.65
C PRO A 74 -5.61 -2.22 -12.07
N LEU A 75 -6.70 -2.79 -12.58
CA LEU A 75 -6.77 -3.30 -13.96
C LEU A 75 -6.58 -2.20 -15.01
N ALA A 76 -7.22 -1.04 -14.83
CA ALA A 76 -7.07 0.08 -15.77
C ALA A 76 -5.65 0.68 -15.70
N SER A 77 -5.11 0.81 -14.50
CA SER A 77 -3.72 1.26 -14.30
C SER A 77 -2.72 0.29 -14.94
N ALA A 78 -2.93 -1.01 -14.78
CA ALA A 78 -2.11 -2.04 -15.41
C ALA A 78 -2.15 -1.96 -16.95
N ALA A 79 -3.31 -1.67 -17.54
CA ALA A 79 -3.42 -1.49 -18.98
C ALA A 79 -2.52 -0.36 -19.50
N ILE A 80 -2.56 0.81 -18.83
CA ILE A 80 -1.72 1.97 -19.18
C ILE A 80 -0.23 1.63 -19.05
N ILE A 81 0.16 0.99 -17.93
CA ILE A 81 1.55 0.61 -17.67
C ILE A 81 2.06 -0.34 -18.76
N ARG A 82 1.24 -1.31 -19.16
CA ARG A 82 1.54 -2.29 -20.19
C ARG A 82 1.67 -1.62 -21.57
N ASP A 83 0.73 -0.74 -21.93
CA ASP A 83 0.72 -0.03 -23.22
C ASP A 83 1.96 0.90 -23.35
N CYS A 84 2.41 1.47 -22.24
CA CYS A 84 3.63 2.27 -22.19
C CYS A 84 4.91 1.41 -22.19
N GLY A 85 4.82 0.11 -22.03
CA GLY A 85 5.96 -0.82 -21.97
C GLY A 85 6.88 -0.53 -20.79
N ILE A 86 6.32 -0.22 -19.62
CA ILE A 86 7.09 0.06 -18.41
C ILE A 86 7.63 -1.25 -17.86
N ASP A 87 8.91 -1.28 -17.49
CA ASP A 87 9.57 -2.43 -16.88
C ASP A 87 9.66 -2.30 -15.35
N ILE A 88 9.81 -1.06 -14.86
CA ILE A 88 9.89 -0.74 -13.44
C ILE A 88 8.96 0.43 -13.14
N LEU A 89 8.03 0.22 -12.22
CA LEU A 89 7.14 1.27 -11.72
C LEU A 89 7.52 1.64 -10.28
N LEU A 90 7.80 2.91 -10.04
CA LEU A 90 7.88 3.52 -8.72
C LEU A 90 6.50 4.10 -8.40
N ALA A 91 5.72 3.36 -7.63
CA ALA A 91 4.34 3.71 -7.31
C ALA A 91 4.21 4.27 -5.90
N THR A 92 3.36 5.28 -5.75
CA THR A 92 2.94 5.82 -4.46
C THR A 92 1.44 5.85 -4.36
N GLU A 93 0.93 6.00 -3.16
CA GLU A 93 -0.50 6.00 -2.84
C GLU A 93 -1.20 4.71 -3.29
N LEU A 94 -0.76 3.59 -2.73
CA LEU A 94 -1.43 2.31 -2.85
C LEU A 94 -2.01 1.92 -1.49
N ASP A 95 -3.22 1.40 -1.49
CA ASP A 95 -3.93 0.96 -0.30
C ASP A 95 -3.78 -0.54 -0.05
N ILE A 96 -3.78 -0.92 1.24
CA ILE A 96 -4.01 -2.29 1.69
C ILE A 96 -5.17 -2.25 2.68
N GLY A 97 -6.25 -3.04 2.42
CA GLY A 97 -7.38 -3.23 3.32
C GLY A 97 -8.19 -1.98 3.63
N MET A 98 -8.17 -0.98 2.76
CA MET A 98 -8.94 0.24 2.94
C MET A 98 -10.33 0.12 2.30
N ALA A 99 -11.38 0.55 3.02
CA ALA A 99 -12.77 0.53 2.52
C ALA A 99 -12.92 1.26 1.19
N ARG A 100 -12.23 2.39 1.02
CA ARG A 100 -12.24 3.21 -0.21
C ARG A 100 -11.67 2.50 -1.44
N SER A 101 -10.86 1.47 -1.26
CA SER A 101 -10.31 0.63 -2.32
C SER A 101 -10.86 -0.80 -2.29
N GLY A 102 -12.03 -1.01 -1.66
CA GLY A 102 -12.72 -2.29 -1.63
C GLY A 102 -12.04 -3.36 -0.79
N GLN A 103 -11.32 -2.97 0.26
CA GLN A 103 -10.52 -3.84 1.14
C GLN A 103 -9.37 -4.56 0.41
N ALA A 104 -9.02 -4.08 -0.77
CA ALA A 104 -8.04 -4.73 -1.63
C ALA A 104 -6.60 -4.56 -1.11
N HIS A 105 -5.74 -5.51 -1.46
CA HIS A 105 -4.30 -5.35 -1.44
C HIS A 105 -3.84 -4.82 -2.80
N THR A 106 -3.98 -3.51 -3.00
CA THR A 106 -3.82 -2.90 -4.33
C THR A 106 -2.43 -3.07 -4.96
N PRO A 107 -1.29 -3.11 -4.21
CA PRO A 107 0.00 -3.50 -4.77
C PRO A 107 0.01 -4.91 -5.37
N GLU A 108 -0.58 -5.90 -4.68
CA GLU A 108 -0.63 -7.27 -5.15
C GLU A 108 -1.52 -7.42 -6.38
N GLU A 109 -2.70 -6.79 -6.38
CA GLU A 109 -3.60 -6.81 -7.53
C GLU A 109 -2.98 -6.16 -8.77
N LEU A 110 -2.36 -5.00 -8.62
CA LEU A 110 -1.67 -4.31 -9.71
C LEU A 110 -0.54 -5.17 -10.30
N ALA A 111 0.31 -5.72 -9.42
CA ALA A 111 1.40 -6.60 -9.81
C ALA A 111 0.89 -7.88 -10.49
N GLY A 112 -0.18 -8.47 -9.97
CA GLY A 112 -0.83 -9.65 -10.56
C GLY A 112 -1.35 -9.39 -11.98
N HIS A 113 -1.98 -8.23 -12.22
CA HIS A 113 -2.41 -7.85 -13.56
C HIS A 113 -1.25 -7.64 -14.54
N LEU A 114 -0.06 -7.32 -14.06
CA LEU A 114 1.12 -7.04 -14.88
C LEU A 114 2.06 -8.25 -15.03
N ASP A 115 1.86 -9.33 -14.28
CA ASP A 115 2.85 -10.40 -14.07
C ASP A 115 4.18 -9.87 -13.52
N TYR A 116 4.10 -8.88 -12.64
CA TYR A 116 5.27 -8.27 -12.00
C TYR A 116 5.48 -8.86 -10.59
N GLY A 117 6.73 -8.78 -10.13
CA GLY A 117 7.00 -8.77 -8.70
C GLY A 117 6.82 -7.36 -8.12
N TYR A 118 6.81 -7.27 -6.80
CA TYR A 118 6.77 -5.97 -6.11
C TYR A 118 7.53 -6.00 -4.80
N ALA A 119 7.95 -4.81 -4.38
CA ALA A 119 8.43 -4.54 -3.05
C ALA A 119 7.58 -3.40 -2.48
N PHE A 120 6.84 -3.66 -1.40
CA PHE A 120 5.95 -2.69 -0.78
C PHE A 120 6.35 -2.40 0.66
N GLY A 121 6.50 -1.12 0.98
CA GLY A 121 6.72 -0.62 2.35
C GLY A 121 5.59 0.30 2.77
N VAL A 122 5.09 0.11 4.00
CA VAL A 122 4.06 0.96 4.57
C VAL A 122 4.66 2.35 4.87
N GLU A 123 4.01 3.40 4.42
CA GLU A 123 4.37 4.78 4.72
C GLU A 123 3.70 5.25 6.01
N PHE A 124 2.42 4.96 6.17
CA PHE A 124 1.65 5.29 7.38
C PHE A 124 0.44 4.35 7.52
N VAL A 125 -0.15 4.35 8.70
CA VAL A 125 -1.42 3.67 8.99
C VAL A 125 -2.53 4.71 8.98
N GLU A 126 -3.55 4.48 8.16
CA GLU A 126 -4.74 5.34 8.17
C GLU A 126 -5.57 5.05 9.43
N LEU A 127 -5.83 6.08 10.24
CA LEU A 127 -6.60 5.93 11.49
C LEU A 127 -8.11 5.99 11.28
N GLY A 128 -8.55 6.40 10.12
CA GLY A 128 -9.95 6.56 9.74
C GLY A 128 -10.24 5.98 8.37
N ILE A 129 -11.43 6.28 7.85
CA ILE A 129 -11.86 5.77 6.54
C ILE A 129 -11.21 6.56 5.39
N GLY A 130 -10.65 7.72 5.67
CA GLY A 130 -10.03 8.60 4.69
C GLY A 130 -10.41 10.07 4.89
N ASP A 131 -10.45 10.84 3.83
CA ASP A 131 -10.85 12.24 3.87
C ASP A 131 -12.36 12.42 4.14
N THR A 132 -12.81 13.68 4.21
CA THR A 132 -14.23 14.00 4.50
C THR A 132 -15.19 13.39 3.47
N HIS A 133 -14.79 13.34 2.20
CA HIS A 133 -15.63 12.76 1.13
C HIS A 133 -15.66 11.23 1.24
N GLU A 134 -14.51 10.61 1.43
CA GLU A 134 -14.39 9.16 1.64
C GLU A 134 -15.16 8.72 2.90
N THR A 135 -15.06 9.47 3.98
CA THR A 135 -15.82 9.22 5.22
C THR A 135 -17.34 9.25 4.99
N GLN A 136 -17.83 10.15 4.14
CA GLN A 136 -19.26 10.19 3.82
C GLN A 136 -19.70 9.03 2.93
N LEU A 137 -18.88 8.65 1.94
CA LEU A 137 -19.19 7.56 1.00
C LEU A 137 -19.14 6.18 1.66
N PHE A 138 -18.21 5.98 2.58
CA PHE A 138 -17.92 4.67 3.18
C PHE A 138 -18.28 4.60 4.67
N LYS A 139 -19.17 5.51 5.15
CA LYS A 139 -19.53 5.66 6.58
C LYS A 139 -20.00 4.39 7.28
N ASP A 140 -20.52 3.42 6.52
CA ASP A 140 -21.06 2.16 7.03
C ASP A 140 -20.04 1.00 6.90
N LEU A 141 -18.80 1.32 6.51
CA LEU A 141 -17.72 0.36 6.34
C LEU A 141 -16.59 0.63 7.34
N GLU A 142 -15.82 -0.40 7.62
CA GLU A 142 -14.57 -0.32 8.39
C GLU A 142 -13.41 -0.75 7.50
N ASN A 143 -12.21 -0.25 7.78
CA ASN A 143 -11.00 -0.75 7.14
C ASN A 143 -10.64 -2.11 7.75
N GLU A 144 -10.11 -3.02 6.93
CA GLU A 144 -9.66 -4.34 7.38
C GLU A 144 -8.17 -4.35 7.76
N CYS A 145 -7.44 -3.28 7.47
CA CYS A 145 -6.04 -3.14 7.85
C CYS A 145 -5.71 -1.76 8.44
#